data_0bd4f0d4ae6d6351844337d6a2e61635
#
_entry.id   0bd4f0d4ae6d6351844337d6a2e61635
#
_cell.length_a   1.000
_cell.length_b   1.000
_cell.length_c   1.000
_cell.angle_alpha   90.00
_cell.angle_beta   90.00
_cell.angle_gamma   90.00
#
_symmetry.space_group_name_H-M   'P 1'
#
loop_
_entity.id
_entity.type
_entity.pdbx_description
1 polymer ?
#
loop_
_entity_poly.entity_id
_entity_poly.type
_entity_poly.pdbx_seq_one_letter_code
_entity_poly.pdbx_strand_id
1 'polypeptide(L)'
;MTKNIFVALDFSSLEKALEVTKKIKDQIAGIKIGTELYAVCGTEGLKKFKELGVEIFLDLKLGPEIPNQVKKTVAAIASLNSVKYLTIHTIGDYEMLKAAQENARSIELLGVTVLTSQSDLKNIGIKNSVQDQVKLLVNLAIKSGVAGVIASPQDFKLVRSLSKDLKIFCPGIRG
;
A
#
# COMPACT_ATOMS: atom_id res chain seq x y z
N MET A 1 2.81 0.66 24.40
CA MET A 1 3.71 0.75 23.23
C MET A 1 2.86 0.94 21.99
N THR A 2 3.15 1.92 21.15
CA THR A 2 2.47 2.12 19.86
C THR A 2 2.84 0.96 18.94
N LYS A 3 1.85 0.20 18.51
CA LYS A 3 2.06 -0.92 17.59
C LYS A 3 2.27 -0.33 16.19
N ASN A 4 3.44 -0.52 15.60
CA ASN A 4 3.81 0.05 14.28
C ASN A 4 4.09 -1.03 13.22
N ILE A 5 3.74 -2.29 13.49
CA ILE A 5 4.05 -3.42 12.62
C ILE A 5 2.78 -3.93 11.96
N PHE A 6 2.81 -4.00 10.63
CA PHE A 6 1.85 -4.74 9.82
C PHE A 6 2.48 -6.05 9.40
N VAL A 7 1.86 -7.18 9.77
CA VAL A 7 2.36 -8.50 9.40
C VAL A 7 1.82 -8.91 8.03
N ALA A 8 2.75 -9.25 7.12
CA ALA A 8 2.38 -9.74 5.80
C ALA A 8 1.84 -11.17 5.90
N LEU A 9 0.63 -11.38 5.43
CA LEU A 9 -0.01 -12.69 5.36
C LEU A 9 0.17 -13.28 3.96
N ASP A 10 1.38 -13.74 3.67
CA ASP A 10 1.72 -14.36 2.39
C ASP A 10 1.37 -15.86 2.46
N PHE A 11 0.06 -16.16 2.41
CA PHE A 11 -0.53 -17.49 2.50
C PHE A 11 -1.43 -17.78 1.29
N SER A 12 -1.37 -19.00 0.80
CA SER A 12 -2.29 -19.52 -0.22
C SER A 12 -3.59 -20.14 0.37
N SER A 13 -3.84 -19.98 1.68
CA SER A 13 -5.04 -20.46 2.38
C SER A 13 -5.58 -19.39 3.32
N LEU A 14 -6.87 -19.10 3.16
CA LEU A 14 -7.59 -18.17 4.03
C LEU A 14 -7.64 -18.69 5.48
N GLU A 15 -7.86 -19.98 5.67
CA GLU A 15 -7.98 -20.61 7.00
C GLU A 15 -6.69 -20.45 7.80
N LYS A 16 -5.54 -20.73 7.17
CA LYS A 16 -4.22 -20.54 7.79
C LYS A 16 -3.96 -19.08 8.12
N ALA A 17 -4.30 -18.18 7.21
CA ALA A 17 -4.14 -16.75 7.42
C ALA A 17 -4.99 -16.23 8.60
N LEU A 18 -6.24 -16.69 8.73
CA LEU A 18 -7.12 -16.35 9.84
C LEU A 18 -6.60 -16.94 11.17
N GLU A 19 -6.11 -18.19 11.17
CA GLU A 19 -5.54 -18.81 12.35
C GLU A 19 -4.33 -18.03 12.89
N VAL A 20 -3.39 -17.68 12.01
CA VAL A 20 -2.23 -16.88 12.40
C VAL A 20 -2.67 -15.51 12.91
N THR A 21 -3.59 -14.84 12.22
CA THR A 21 -4.10 -13.54 12.64
C THR A 21 -4.69 -13.56 14.04
N LYS A 22 -5.48 -14.56 14.37
CA LYS A 22 -6.06 -14.73 15.72
C LYS A 22 -5.00 -14.80 16.82
N LYS A 23 -3.86 -15.43 16.52
CA LYS A 23 -2.75 -15.58 17.48
C LYS A 23 -1.95 -14.30 17.73
N ILE A 24 -1.85 -13.43 16.71
CA ILE A 24 -0.95 -12.27 16.76
C ILE A 24 -1.65 -10.91 16.86
N LYS A 25 -2.96 -10.84 16.63
CA LYS A 25 -3.72 -9.59 16.47
C LYS A 25 -3.51 -8.59 17.61
N ASP A 26 -3.33 -9.07 18.84
CA ASP A 26 -3.16 -8.21 20.00
C ASP A 26 -1.75 -7.62 20.14
N GLN A 27 -0.80 -8.06 19.30
CA GLN A 27 0.62 -7.66 19.34
C GLN A 27 1.02 -6.76 18.17
N ILE A 28 0.16 -6.60 17.16
CA ILE A 28 0.47 -5.91 15.89
C ILE A 28 -0.44 -4.69 15.67
N ALA A 29 -0.04 -3.78 14.78
CA ALA A 29 -0.91 -2.67 14.32
C ALA A 29 -2.01 -3.20 13.40
N GLY A 30 -1.68 -4.17 12.56
CA GLY A 30 -2.61 -4.77 11.62
C GLY A 30 -1.95 -5.83 10.75
N ILE A 31 -2.68 -6.28 9.75
CA ILE A 31 -2.24 -7.28 8.78
C ILE A 31 -2.12 -6.67 7.39
N LYS A 32 -1.16 -7.15 6.59
CA LYS A 32 -1.04 -6.82 5.17
C LYS A 32 -1.51 -8.01 4.32
N ILE A 33 -2.50 -7.77 3.50
CA ILE A 33 -3.03 -8.76 2.54
C ILE A 33 -2.50 -8.38 1.16
N GLY A 34 -1.61 -9.20 0.63
CA GLY A 34 -1.06 -9.08 -0.71
C GLY A 34 -1.96 -9.71 -1.78
N THR A 35 -1.50 -9.63 -3.04
CA THR A 35 -2.24 -10.12 -4.21
C THR A 35 -2.52 -11.61 -4.15
N GLU A 36 -1.59 -12.43 -3.64
CA GLU A 36 -1.77 -13.88 -3.50
C GLU A 36 -2.98 -14.22 -2.60
N LEU A 37 -2.95 -13.76 -1.35
CA LEU A 37 -4.05 -14.05 -0.41
C LEU A 37 -5.36 -13.42 -0.87
N TYR A 38 -5.31 -12.22 -1.45
CA TYR A 38 -6.50 -11.57 -1.99
C TYR A 38 -7.12 -12.36 -3.15
N ALA A 39 -6.30 -12.93 -4.05
CA ALA A 39 -6.78 -13.78 -5.14
C ALA A 39 -7.50 -15.05 -4.63
N VAL A 40 -7.09 -15.57 -3.47
CA VAL A 40 -7.72 -16.73 -2.83
C VAL A 40 -9.01 -16.36 -2.08
N CYS A 41 -9.01 -15.26 -1.35
CA CYS A 41 -10.07 -14.95 -0.41
C CYS A 41 -11.07 -13.87 -0.88
N GLY A 42 -10.69 -13.05 -1.85
CA GLY A 42 -11.51 -11.97 -2.38
C GLY A 42 -12.01 -11.01 -1.29
N THR A 43 -13.11 -10.33 -1.60
CA THR A 43 -13.73 -9.35 -0.69
C THR A 43 -14.36 -10.01 0.54
N GLU A 44 -14.81 -11.25 0.44
CA GLU A 44 -15.38 -11.98 1.56
C GLU A 44 -14.32 -12.32 2.62
N GLY A 45 -13.09 -12.61 2.18
CA GLY A 45 -11.97 -12.79 3.12
C GLY A 45 -11.66 -11.50 3.89
N LEU A 46 -11.73 -10.34 3.25
CA LEU A 46 -11.51 -9.06 3.94
C LEU A 46 -12.53 -8.85 5.08
N LYS A 47 -13.79 -9.22 4.87
CA LYS A 47 -14.84 -9.14 5.91
C LYS A 47 -14.49 -10.00 7.13
N LYS A 48 -14.04 -11.25 6.89
CA LYS A 48 -13.64 -12.16 7.97
C LYS A 48 -12.48 -11.61 8.80
N PHE A 49 -11.48 -10.98 8.17
CA PHE A 49 -10.40 -10.32 8.91
C PHE A 49 -10.89 -9.11 9.69
N LYS A 50 -11.80 -8.32 9.11
CA LYS A 50 -12.42 -7.20 9.83
C LYS A 50 -13.15 -7.64 11.09
N GLU A 51 -13.88 -8.77 11.03
CA GLU A 51 -14.58 -9.35 12.19
C GLU A 51 -13.62 -9.75 13.33
N LEU A 52 -12.34 -10.02 13.02
CA LEU A 52 -11.31 -10.24 14.04
C LEU A 52 -10.84 -8.95 14.73
N GLY A 53 -11.30 -7.79 14.28
CA GLY A 53 -10.96 -6.49 14.86
C GLY A 53 -9.55 -6.00 14.53
N VAL A 54 -8.95 -6.46 13.42
CA VAL A 54 -7.62 -6.02 12.97
C VAL A 54 -7.70 -4.97 11.86
N GLU A 55 -6.77 -4.04 11.84
CA GLU A 55 -6.63 -3.13 10.70
C GLU A 55 -6.09 -3.88 9.47
N ILE A 56 -6.68 -3.61 8.31
CA ILE A 56 -6.31 -4.23 7.04
C ILE A 56 -5.55 -3.24 6.17
N PHE A 57 -4.33 -3.60 5.83
CA PHE A 57 -3.53 -3.00 4.79
C PHE A 57 -3.63 -3.86 3.53
N LEU A 58 -4.40 -3.40 2.53
CA LEU A 58 -4.61 -4.11 1.27
C LEU A 58 -3.53 -3.71 0.26
N ASP A 59 -2.60 -4.62 -0.01
CA ASP A 59 -1.42 -4.38 -0.82
C ASP A 59 -1.60 -4.93 -2.26
N LEU A 60 -2.53 -4.34 -3.00
CA LEU A 60 -2.81 -4.71 -4.40
C LEU A 60 -1.90 -4.01 -5.39
N LYS A 61 -1.21 -2.94 -4.98
CA LYS A 61 -0.37 -2.12 -5.85
C LYS A 61 -1.10 -1.76 -7.13
N LEU A 62 -2.29 -1.12 -6.99
CA LEU A 62 -3.07 -0.70 -8.15
C LEU A 62 -2.14 0.00 -9.13
N GLY A 63 -1.98 -0.58 -10.31
CA GLY A 63 -1.00 -0.17 -11.30
C GLY A 63 -1.41 1.07 -12.07
N PRO A 64 -0.58 1.54 -13.00
CA PRO A 64 -0.99 2.56 -13.96
C PRO A 64 -2.25 2.13 -14.70
N GLU A 65 -3.29 2.95 -14.62
CA GLU A 65 -4.59 2.68 -15.20
C GLU A 65 -5.28 4.02 -15.52
N ILE A 66 -6.31 3.99 -16.33
CA ILE A 66 -7.11 5.15 -16.69
C ILE A 66 -7.72 5.75 -15.41
N PRO A 67 -7.64 7.09 -15.18
CA PRO A 67 -8.13 7.73 -13.95
C PRO A 67 -9.57 7.35 -13.60
N ASN A 68 -10.47 7.28 -14.59
CA ASN A 68 -11.86 6.89 -14.36
C ASN A 68 -12.01 5.44 -13.88
N GLN A 69 -11.12 4.52 -14.30
CA GLN A 69 -11.17 3.13 -13.86
C GLN A 69 -10.63 2.99 -12.43
N VAL A 70 -9.49 3.63 -12.13
CA VAL A 70 -8.93 3.65 -10.77
C VAL A 70 -9.92 4.26 -9.77
N LYS A 71 -10.56 5.37 -10.12
CA LYS A 71 -11.63 5.99 -9.34
C LYS A 71 -12.71 4.98 -8.93
N LYS A 72 -13.23 4.20 -9.89
CA LYS A 72 -14.26 3.19 -9.63
C LYS A 72 -13.75 2.05 -8.76
N THR A 73 -12.53 1.59 -9.01
CA THR A 73 -11.88 0.51 -8.23
C THR A 73 -11.70 0.94 -6.77
N VAL A 74 -11.16 2.14 -6.54
CA VAL A 74 -10.95 2.66 -5.18
C VAL A 74 -12.29 2.87 -4.48
N ALA A 75 -13.30 3.43 -5.15
CA ALA A 75 -14.64 3.60 -4.59
C ALA A 75 -15.29 2.25 -4.21
N ALA A 76 -15.12 1.21 -5.04
CA ALA A 76 -15.63 -0.13 -4.76
C ALA A 76 -14.95 -0.73 -3.51
N ILE A 77 -13.62 -0.65 -3.41
CA ILE A 77 -12.88 -1.11 -2.22
C ILE A 77 -13.29 -0.30 -0.98
N ALA A 78 -13.45 1.01 -1.11
CA ALA A 78 -13.87 1.87 0.00
C ALA A 78 -15.27 1.52 0.51
N SER A 79 -16.19 1.09 -0.37
CA SER A 79 -17.54 0.67 0.02
C SER A 79 -17.57 -0.59 0.89
N LEU A 80 -16.52 -1.40 0.89
CA LEU A 80 -16.40 -2.58 1.76
C LEU A 80 -16.25 -2.20 3.25
N ASN A 81 -15.83 -0.98 3.55
CA ASN A 81 -15.58 -0.49 4.91
C ASN A 81 -14.65 -1.40 5.75
N SER A 82 -13.79 -2.16 5.08
CA SER A 82 -12.90 -3.16 5.72
C SER A 82 -11.42 -2.79 5.65
N VAL A 83 -11.06 -1.90 4.73
CA VAL A 83 -9.67 -1.58 4.40
C VAL A 83 -9.28 -0.24 5.01
N LYS A 84 -8.16 -0.21 5.71
CA LYS A 84 -7.57 1.02 6.25
C LYS A 84 -6.55 1.63 5.28
N TYR A 85 -5.68 0.82 4.72
CA TYR A 85 -4.64 1.24 3.78
C TYR A 85 -4.77 0.49 2.45
N LEU A 86 -4.56 1.19 1.34
CA LEU A 86 -4.56 0.61 0.00
C LEU A 86 -3.35 1.14 -0.79
N THR A 87 -2.58 0.25 -1.40
CA THR A 87 -1.43 0.65 -2.21
C THR A 87 -1.82 0.96 -3.65
N ILE A 88 -1.21 2.01 -4.19
CA ILE A 88 -1.36 2.47 -5.57
C ILE A 88 0.01 2.91 -6.11
N HIS A 89 0.35 2.53 -7.34
CA HIS A 89 1.59 2.97 -7.96
C HIS A 89 1.57 4.46 -8.30
N THR A 90 2.56 5.21 -7.81
CA THR A 90 2.68 6.65 -8.11
C THR A 90 3.09 6.93 -9.55
N ILE A 91 3.68 5.95 -10.25
CA ILE A 91 4.06 6.06 -11.65
C ILE A 91 2.86 6.21 -12.61
N GLY A 92 1.66 5.99 -12.13
CA GLY A 92 0.43 6.15 -12.91
C GLY A 92 0.00 7.61 -13.19
N ASP A 93 0.78 8.59 -12.78
CA ASP A 93 0.61 10.03 -12.92
C ASP A 93 -0.29 10.73 -11.87
N TYR A 94 -0.33 12.07 -12.00
CA TYR A 94 -1.07 12.94 -11.08
C TYR A 94 -2.58 12.76 -11.20
N GLU A 95 -3.12 12.68 -12.42
CA GLU A 95 -4.58 12.63 -12.64
C GLU A 95 -5.15 11.30 -12.12
N MET A 96 -4.42 10.20 -12.30
CA MET A 96 -4.79 8.90 -11.74
C MET A 96 -4.81 8.93 -10.20
N LEU A 97 -3.75 9.44 -9.58
CA LEU A 97 -3.64 9.51 -8.12
C LEU A 97 -4.70 10.43 -7.52
N LYS A 98 -4.96 11.58 -8.14
CA LYS A 98 -5.99 12.52 -7.73
C LYS A 98 -7.37 11.89 -7.80
N ALA A 99 -7.70 11.23 -8.91
CA ALA A 99 -8.98 10.54 -9.07
C ALA A 99 -9.16 9.43 -8.03
N ALA A 100 -8.09 8.70 -7.69
CA ALA A 100 -8.09 7.70 -6.62
C ALA A 100 -8.36 8.35 -5.26
N GLN A 101 -7.61 9.41 -4.93
CA GLN A 101 -7.68 10.08 -3.63
C GLN A 101 -9.06 10.69 -3.35
N GLU A 102 -9.67 11.33 -4.36
CA GLU A 102 -11.02 11.91 -4.25
C GLU A 102 -12.11 10.86 -3.96
N ASN A 103 -11.84 9.59 -4.19
CA ASN A 103 -12.78 8.48 -4.00
C ASN A 103 -12.38 7.49 -2.91
N ALA A 104 -11.28 7.75 -2.20
CA ALA A 104 -10.74 6.87 -1.16
C ALA A 104 -11.59 6.84 0.12
N ARG A 105 -12.41 7.86 0.37
CA ARG A 105 -13.25 7.98 1.58
C ARG A 105 -12.40 7.82 2.85
N SER A 106 -12.64 6.75 3.64
CA SER A 106 -11.91 6.42 4.87
C SER A 106 -10.61 5.65 4.63
N ILE A 107 -10.33 5.26 3.38
CA ILE A 107 -9.08 4.56 3.04
C ILE A 107 -7.95 5.58 2.92
N GLU A 108 -6.84 5.26 3.55
CA GLU A 108 -5.59 5.98 3.36
C GLU A 108 -4.82 5.35 2.20
N LEU A 109 -4.66 6.09 1.09
CA LEU A 109 -3.87 5.63 -0.05
C LEU A 109 -2.37 5.74 0.25
N LEU A 110 -1.63 4.68 -0.09
CA LEU A 110 -0.18 4.61 0.03
C LEU A 110 0.44 4.49 -1.36
N GLY A 111 1.16 5.54 -1.76
CA GLY A 111 1.85 5.58 -3.04
C GLY A 111 3.05 4.65 -3.08
N VAL A 112 3.05 3.67 -3.98
CA VAL A 112 4.22 2.81 -4.21
C VAL A 112 5.22 3.59 -5.06
N THR A 113 6.44 3.77 -4.55
CA THR A 113 7.54 4.42 -5.26
C THR A 113 8.25 3.41 -6.18
N VAL A 114 9.57 3.27 -6.10
CA VAL A 114 10.31 2.23 -6.79
C VAL A 114 10.22 0.93 -5.98
N LEU A 115 9.91 -0.18 -6.63
CA LEU A 115 9.87 -1.48 -5.96
C LEU A 115 11.26 -1.86 -5.44
N THR A 116 11.33 -2.41 -4.23
CA THR A 116 12.60 -2.80 -3.60
C THR A 116 13.39 -3.85 -4.37
N SER A 117 12.74 -4.57 -5.29
CA SER A 117 13.36 -5.53 -6.21
C SER A 117 13.99 -4.88 -7.45
N GLN A 118 13.75 -3.59 -7.70
CA GLN A 118 14.24 -2.88 -8.87
C GLN A 118 15.50 -2.09 -8.51
N SER A 119 16.66 -2.58 -8.93
CA SER A 119 17.95 -1.92 -8.79
C SER A 119 18.37 -1.12 -10.03
N ASP A 120 17.78 -1.41 -11.18
CA ASP A 120 17.98 -0.69 -12.45
C ASP A 120 16.63 -0.47 -13.15
N LEU A 121 16.37 0.77 -13.55
CA LEU A 121 15.11 1.17 -14.18
C LEU A 121 15.21 1.31 -15.70
N LYS A 122 16.41 1.13 -16.27
CA LYS A 122 16.65 1.25 -17.72
C LYS A 122 15.86 0.23 -18.52
N ASN A 123 15.68 -0.98 -17.97
CA ASN A 123 14.93 -2.06 -18.62
C ASN A 123 13.44 -1.73 -18.82
N ILE A 124 12.92 -0.73 -18.10
CA ILE A 124 11.56 -0.22 -18.27
C ILE A 124 11.53 1.20 -18.86
N GLY A 125 12.64 1.60 -19.50
CA GLY A 125 12.75 2.88 -20.21
C GLY A 125 12.93 4.12 -19.33
N ILE A 126 13.15 3.99 -18.03
CA ILE A 126 13.38 5.11 -17.11
C ILE A 126 14.88 5.40 -17.05
N LYS A 127 15.26 6.63 -17.40
CA LYS A 127 16.66 7.09 -17.41
C LYS A 127 17.16 7.57 -16.05
N ASN A 128 16.28 7.91 -15.13
CA ASN A 128 16.62 8.38 -13.79
C ASN A 128 17.38 7.32 -12.98
N SER A 129 18.24 7.75 -12.09
CA SER A 129 18.70 6.88 -11.00
C SER A 129 17.51 6.44 -10.14
N VAL A 130 17.65 5.33 -9.39
CA VAL A 130 16.60 4.87 -8.47
C VAL A 130 16.24 5.98 -7.48
N GLN A 131 17.24 6.68 -6.92
CA GLN A 131 17.00 7.75 -5.95
C GLN A 131 16.27 8.95 -6.56
N ASP A 132 16.65 9.38 -7.77
CA ASP A 132 15.96 10.48 -8.46
C ASP A 132 14.52 10.09 -8.81
N GLN A 133 14.31 8.84 -9.20
CA GLN A 133 12.98 8.32 -9.47
C GLN A 133 12.13 8.26 -8.19
N VAL A 134 12.68 7.79 -7.07
CA VAL A 134 12.00 7.82 -5.77
C VAL A 134 11.61 9.26 -5.40
N LYS A 135 12.54 10.21 -5.52
CA LYS A 135 12.29 11.63 -5.25
C LYS A 135 11.14 12.19 -6.10
N LEU A 136 11.14 11.89 -7.40
CA LEU A 136 10.07 12.29 -8.31
C LEU A 136 8.72 11.72 -7.89
N LEU A 137 8.66 10.42 -7.62
CA LEU A 137 7.44 9.72 -7.26
C LEU A 137 6.90 10.16 -5.88
N VAL A 138 7.78 10.43 -4.91
CA VAL A 138 7.39 11.00 -3.61
C VAL A 138 6.77 12.40 -3.77
N ASN A 139 7.38 13.27 -4.58
CA ASN A 139 6.82 14.59 -4.87
C ASN A 139 5.44 14.49 -5.54
N LEU A 140 5.27 13.52 -6.44
CA LEU A 140 3.98 13.25 -7.06
C LEU A 140 2.93 12.78 -6.04
N ALA A 141 3.32 11.88 -5.12
CA ALA A 141 2.48 11.44 -4.02
C ALA A 141 2.03 12.60 -3.13
N ILE A 142 2.98 13.48 -2.73
CA ILE A 142 2.68 14.68 -1.94
C ILE A 142 1.69 15.58 -2.68
N LYS A 143 1.96 15.89 -3.96
CA LYS A 143 1.10 16.74 -4.79
C LYS A 143 -0.32 16.19 -4.93
N SER A 144 -0.47 14.87 -4.99
CA SER A 144 -1.76 14.19 -5.15
C SER A 144 -2.53 14.05 -3.83
N GLY A 145 -1.93 14.35 -2.69
CA GLY A 145 -2.54 14.30 -1.37
C GLY A 145 -2.74 12.88 -0.81
N VAL A 146 -2.01 11.87 -1.33
CA VAL A 146 -2.06 10.51 -0.73
C VAL A 146 -1.45 10.52 0.68
N ALA A 147 -1.93 9.66 1.55
CA ALA A 147 -1.61 9.67 2.98
C ALA A 147 -0.17 9.26 3.31
N GLY A 148 0.46 8.49 2.42
CA GLY A 148 1.80 7.99 2.65
C GLY A 148 2.41 7.33 1.43
N VAL A 149 3.59 6.77 1.60
CA VAL A 149 4.32 6.05 0.56
C VAL A 149 4.89 4.73 1.08
N ILE A 150 5.04 3.80 0.14
CA ILE A 150 5.84 2.59 0.31
C ILE A 150 7.23 2.91 -0.23
N ALA A 151 8.23 2.83 0.61
CA ALA A 151 9.61 3.13 0.24
C ALA A 151 10.59 2.17 0.92
N SER A 152 11.74 1.91 0.28
CA SER A 152 12.81 1.14 0.87
C SER A 152 13.28 1.79 2.19
N PRO A 153 13.70 1.01 3.21
CA PRO A 153 14.37 1.56 4.38
C PRO A 153 15.57 2.46 4.04
N GLN A 154 16.25 2.17 2.93
CA GLN A 154 17.39 2.99 2.44
C GLN A 154 16.94 4.40 2.00
N ASP A 155 15.71 4.54 1.51
CA ASP A 155 15.15 5.80 1.03
C ASP A 155 14.47 6.61 2.14
N PHE A 156 14.38 6.08 3.36
CA PHE A 156 13.66 6.72 4.47
C PHE A 156 14.10 8.17 4.72
N LYS A 157 15.42 8.41 4.77
CA LYS A 157 15.97 9.76 5.02
C LYS A 157 15.60 10.73 3.88
N LEU A 158 15.68 10.26 2.63
CA LEU A 158 15.29 11.02 1.44
C LEU A 158 13.80 11.40 1.52
N VAL A 159 12.93 10.43 1.73
CA VAL A 159 11.47 10.66 1.82
C VAL A 159 11.15 11.63 2.96
N ARG A 160 11.75 11.43 4.13
CA ARG A 160 11.52 12.30 5.29
C ARG A 160 12.04 13.73 5.09
N SER A 161 13.09 13.93 4.28
CA SER A 161 13.56 15.26 3.90
C SER A 161 12.61 16.02 2.97
N LEU A 162 11.78 15.29 2.19
CA LEU A 162 10.78 15.86 1.28
C LEU A 162 9.47 16.20 1.98
N SER A 163 9.10 15.44 3.00
CA SER A 163 7.89 15.68 3.79
C SER A 163 8.03 15.16 5.21
N LYS A 164 7.67 16.00 6.18
CA LYS A 164 7.65 15.63 7.60
C LYS A 164 6.39 14.81 7.95
N ASP A 165 5.29 15.05 7.25
CA ASP A 165 3.95 14.56 7.61
C ASP A 165 3.56 13.29 6.85
N LEU A 166 4.22 13.01 5.72
CA LEU A 166 3.93 11.84 4.89
C LEU A 166 4.20 10.55 5.67
N LYS A 167 3.24 9.64 5.73
CA LYS A 167 3.44 8.31 6.32
C LYS A 167 4.41 7.52 5.45
N ILE A 168 5.34 6.81 6.09
CA ILE A 168 6.32 5.98 5.38
C ILE A 168 6.17 4.54 5.85
N PHE A 169 5.86 3.65 4.93
CA PHE A 169 5.80 2.22 5.17
C PHE A 169 7.01 1.56 4.51
N CYS A 170 7.85 0.92 5.33
CA CYS A 170 9.04 0.23 4.87
C CYS A 170 8.79 -1.28 4.82
N PRO A 171 8.76 -1.90 3.64
CA PRO A 171 8.61 -3.35 3.50
C PRO A 171 9.93 -4.07 3.78
N GLY A 172 9.85 -5.39 3.97
CA GLY A 172 11.02 -6.25 4.04
C GLY A 172 11.72 -6.30 5.40
N ILE A 173 11.09 -5.78 6.44
CA ILE A 173 11.61 -5.93 7.81
C ILE A 173 11.36 -7.38 8.25
N ARG A 174 12.43 -8.06 8.63
CA ARG A 174 12.41 -9.44 9.14
C ARG A 174 13.18 -9.48 10.45
N GLY A 175 12.66 -10.21 11.44
CA GLY A 175 13.33 -10.51 12.70
C GLY A 175 14.38 -11.61 12.55
#